data_c677fcaa2e41f4f325857bfc07b4df81
#
_entry.id   c677fcaa2e41f4f325857bfc07b4df81
#
_cell.length_a   1.000
_cell.length_b   1.000
_cell.length_c   1.000
_cell.angle_alpha   90.00
_cell.angle_beta   90.00
_cell.angle_gamma   90.00
#
_symmetry.space_group_name_H-M   'P 1'
#
loop_
_entity.id
_entity.type
_entity.pdbx_description
1 polymer ?
#
loop_
_entity_poly.entity_id
_entity_poly.type
_entity_poly.pdbx_seq_one_letter_code
_entity_poly.pdbx_strand_id
1 'polypeptide(L)'
;MTEKKSVIHISVNSDEYSRKTGVMLRKKLEAKGYEVTATFKPEAELIISVGGDGAFLNTLHRCGFPDIPFVGVNTGHLGFFQEISPENIDDFIEKYEAGVCVVQDLETVKATVIHQDEYRGQAVFTALNEIIVRGSNSQTVHLDLSIGGNFIEKFSGDGLLVATSAGSTAYNYSLGGAIADPRINMLQVTPIAAVNSTAYRSFTSSLMLPGSLPVRIRPEAEQPLVLIGDGNKHDITGASEVIIESSGKVIHLLRLEDYSFWKKVKTKFL
;
A
#
# COMPACT_ATOMS: atom_id res chain seq x y z
N MET A 1 -35.96 -7.38 20.76
CA MET A 1 -34.61 -6.82 20.54
C MET A 1 -34.40 -6.85 19.02
N THR A 2 -34.36 -5.71 18.36
CA THR A 2 -34.01 -5.63 16.93
C THR A 2 -32.58 -6.12 16.80
N GLU A 3 -32.34 -7.24 16.09
CA GLU A 3 -30.99 -7.68 15.73
C GLU A 3 -30.28 -6.51 15.08
N LYS A 4 -29.10 -6.15 15.63
CA LYS A 4 -28.26 -5.09 15.06
C LYS A 4 -27.77 -5.63 13.72
N LYS A 5 -28.19 -5.00 12.62
CA LYS A 5 -27.74 -5.39 11.29
C LYS A 5 -26.23 -5.18 11.19
N SER A 6 -25.51 -6.17 10.69
CA SER A 6 -24.10 -6.04 10.37
C SER A 6 -23.88 -4.98 9.29
N VAL A 7 -22.90 -4.12 9.49
CA VAL A 7 -22.60 -2.98 8.60
C VAL A 7 -21.48 -3.34 7.64
N ILE A 8 -21.71 -3.15 6.35
CA ILE A 8 -20.69 -3.32 5.30
C ILE A 8 -20.43 -1.97 4.62
N HIS A 9 -19.17 -1.55 4.59
CA HIS A 9 -18.78 -0.37 3.84
C HIS A 9 -18.41 -0.74 2.40
N ILE A 10 -18.99 -0.04 1.39
CA ILE A 10 -18.62 -0.20 -0.02
C ILE A 10 -18.01 1.10 -0.53
N SER A 11 -16.76 1.03 -0.97
CA SER A 11 -16.08 2.09 -1.70
C SER A 11 -16.03 1.73 -3.19
N VAL A 12 -16.49 2.64 -4.06
CA VAL A 12 -16.64 2.38 -5.49
C VAL A 12 -15.82 3.38 -6.29
N ASN A 13 -15.05 2.89 -7.26
CA ASN A 13 -14.32 3.73 -8.20
C ASN A 13 -15.29 4.55 -9.08
N SER A 14 -14.82 5.67 -9.61
CA SER A 14 -15.67 6.66 -10.30
C SER A 14 -16.07 6.28 -11.73
N ASP A 15 -15.50 5.24 -12.32
CA ASP A 15 -15.84 4.76 -13.65
C ASP A 15 -17.25 4.12 -13.70
N GLU A 16 -17.85 4.09 -14.90
CA GLU A 16 -19.23 3.64 -15.08
C GLU A 16 -19.42 2.16 -14.73
N TYR A 17 -18.44 1.29 -15.07
CA TYR A 17 -18.56 -0.14 -14.82
C TYR A 17 -18.46 -0.45 -13.33
N SER A 18 -17.53 0.18 -12.62
CA SER A 18 -17.43 0.10 -11.17
C SER A 18 -18.70 0.57 -10.48
N ARG A 19 -19.30 1.68 -10.94
CA ARG A 19 -20.58 2.19 -10.38
C ARG A 19 -21.73 1.21 -10.58
N LYS A 20 -21.88 0.63 -11.77
CA LYS A 20 -22.91 -0.40 -12.03
C LYS A 20 -22.72 -1.62 -11.14
N THR A 21 -21.49 -2.10 -11.01
CA THR A 21 -21.13 -3.21 -10.14
C THR A 21 -21.42 -2.90 -8.67
N GLY A 22 -21.06 -1.70 -8.20
CA GLY A 22 -21.32 -1.26 -6.83
C GLY A 22 -22.82 -1.20 -6.49
N VAL A 23 -23.66 -0.74 -7.43
CA VAL A 23 -25.13 -0.75 -7.27
C VAL A 23 -25.68 -2.18 -7.18
N MET A 24 -25.19 -3.08 -8.02
CA MET A 24 -25.57 -4.49 -8.00
C MET A 24 -25.16 -5.16 -6.68
N LEU A 25 -23.92 -4.99 -6.26
CA LEU A 25 -23.38 -5.53 -5.00
C LEU A 25 -24.20 -5.03 -3.80
N ARG A 26 -24.47 -3.72 -3.73
CA ARG A 26 -25.30 -3.13 -2.66
C ARG A 26 -26.66 -3.81 -2.55
N LYS A 27 -27.38 -3.93 -3.67
CA LYS A 27 -28.71 -4.57 -3.70
C LYS A 27 -28.68 -6.02 -3.19
N LYS A 28 -27.65 -6.77 -3.56
CA LYS A 28 -27.47 -8.17 -3.13
C LYS A 28 -27.22 -8.27 -1.62
N LEU A 29 -26.33 -7.43 -1.08
CA LEU A 29 -26.04 -7.39 0.36
C LEU A 29 -27.25 -6.91 1.19
N GLU A 30 -27.95 -5.87 0.72
CA GLU A 30 -29.18 -5.39 1.38
C GLU A 30 -30.28 -6.46 1.39
N ALA A 31 -30.42 -7.25 0.32
CA ALA A 31 -31.35 -8.38 0.24
C ALA A 31 -31.01 -9.50 1.25
N LYS A 32 -29.72 -9.64 1.63
CA LYS A 32 -29.25 -10.54 2.68
C LYS A 32 -29.39 -9.95 4.10
N GLY A 33 -29.83 -8.72 4.23
CA GLY A 33 -30.10 -8.08 5.51
C GLY A 33 -28.97 -7.22 6.05
N TYR A 34 -27.86 -7.01 5.31
CA TYR A 34 -26.79 -6.11 5.71
C TYR A 34 -27.21 -4.64 5.61
N GLU A 35 -26.67 -3.80 6.50
CA GLU A 35 -26.68 -2.36 6.33
C GLU A 35 -25.48 -1.95 5.46
N VAL A 36 -25.73 -1.41 4.26
CA VAL A 36 -24.65 -1.04 3.33
C VAL A 36 -24.43 0.46 3.31
N THR A 37 -23.20 0.88 3.61
CA THR A 37 -22.83 2.30 3.71
C THR A 37 -21.82 2.71 2.64
N ALA A 38 -21.95 3.93 2.11
CA ALA A 38 -20.97 4.55 1.21
C ALA A 38 -19.97 5.43 1.98
N THR A 39 -20.34 5.88 3.19
CA THR A 39 -19.43 6.58 4.10
C THR A 39 -18.89 5.57 5.10
N PHE A 40 -17.59 5.57 5.32
CA PHE A 40 -16.95 4.67 6.26
C PHE A 40 -17.48 4.89 7.68
N LYS A 41 -17.81 3.79 8.35
CA LYS A 41 -18.22 3.74 9.75
C LYS A 41 -17.30 2.79 10.50
N PRO A 42 -16.76 3.15 11.68
CA PRO A 42 -15.86 2.30 12.46
C PRO A 42 -16.47 0.96 12.89
N GLU A 43 -17.81 0.88 12.97
CA GLU A 43 -18.55 -0.35 13.29
C GLU A 43 -18.76 -1.30 12.10
N ALA A 44 -18.21 -0.98 10.92
CA ALA A 44 -18.27 -1.88 9.77
C ALA A 44 -17.50 -3.18 10.06
N GLU A 45 -18.09 -4.31 9.70
CA GLU A 45 -17.44 -5.62 9.84
C GLU A 45 -16.65 -6.04 8.59
N LEU A 46 -16.91 -5.39 7.44
CA LEU A 46 -16.24 -5.63 6.18
C LEU A 46 -16.17 -4.35 5.35
N ILE A 47 -15.05 -4.16 4.67
CA ILE A 47 -14.85 -3.09 3.69
C ILE A 47 -14.68 -3.71 2.30
N ILE A 48 -15.55 -3.35 1.35
CA ILE A 48 -15.49 -3.84 -0.02
C ILE A 48 -15.04 -2.69 -0.93
N SER A 49 -13.93 -2.88 -1.63
CA SER A 49 -13.45 -1.95 -2.65
C SER A 49 -13.80 -2.45 -4.04
N VAL A 50 -14.57 -1.67 -4.80
CA VAL A 50 -14.97 -1.98 -6.18
C VAL A 50 -14.14 -1.13 -7.13
N GLY A 51 -13.25 -1.78 -7.91
CA GLY A 51 -12.32 -1.09 -8.80
C GLY A 51 -11.11 -1.95 -9.16
N GLY A 52 -9.97 -1.34 -9.41
CA GLY A 52 -8.65 -1.95 -9.53
C GLY A 52 -7.79 -1.74 -8.27
N ASP A 53 -6.51 -2.15 -8.29
CA ASP A 53 -5.59 -2.01 -7.14
C ASP A 53 -5.49 -0.55 -6.65
N GLY A 54 -5.49 0.44 -7.55
CA GLY A 54 -5.50 1.85 -7.16
C GLY A 54 -6.74 2.26 -6.37
N ALA A 55 -7.93 1.73 -6.71
CA ALA A 55 -9.16 1.98 -5.96
C ALA A 55 -9.08 1.33 -4.57
N PHE A 56 -8.47 0.15 -4.46
CA PHE A 56 -8.22 -0.52 -3.19
C PHE A 56 -7.33 0.32 -2.27
N LEU A 57 -6.19 0.79 -2.77
CA LEU A 57 -5.28 1.66 -2.02
C LEU A 57 -5.97 2.96 -1.57
N ASN A 58 -6.72 3.60 -2.47
CA ASN A 58 -7.51 4.79 -2.12
C ASN A 58 -8.54 4.52 -1.02
N THR A 59 -9.16 3.33 -1.02
CA THR A 59 -10.09 2.93 0.03
C THR A 59 -9.38 2.78 1.37
N LEU A 60 -8.20 2.13 1.40
CA LEU A 60 -7.39 2.02 2.61
C LEU A 60 -7.04 3.39 3.21
N HIS A 61 -6.53 4.30 2.38
CA HIS A 61 -6.17 5.65 2.81
C HIS A 61 -7.37 6.44 3.34
N ARG A 62 -8.53 6.37 2.67
CA ARG A 62 -9.76 7.06 3.09
C ARG A 62 -10.33 6.51 4.39
N CYS A 63 -10.18 5.20 4.65
CA CYS A 63 -10.62 4.56 5.89
C CYS A 63 -9.59 4.68 7.03
N GLY A 64 -8.35 5.14 6.76
CA GLY A 64 -7.31 5.32 7.77
C GLY A 64 -6.63 4.02 8.23
N PHE A 65 -6.62 3.00 7.40
CA PHE A 65 -6.02 1.68 7.70
C PHE A 65 -6.64 1.05 8.95
N PRO A 66 -7.96 0.79 8.98
CA PRO A 66 -8.64 0.22 10.14
C PRO A 66 -8.34 -1.27 10.28
N ASP A 67 -8.48 -1.78 11.50
CA ASP A 67 -8.44 -3.21 11.82
C ASP A 67 -9.79 -3.87 11.49
N ILE A 68 -10.13 -3.90 10.20
CA ILE A 68 -11.36 -4.45 9.64
C ILE A 68 -11.00 -5.21 8.38
N PRO A 69 -11.58 -6.40 8.11
CA PRO A 69 -11.34 -7.14 6.88
C PRO A 69 -11.70 -6.33 5.61
N PHE A 70 -10.86 -6.50 4.59
CA PHE A 70 -11.06 -5.92 3.26
C PHE A 70 -11.27 -7.01 2.22
N VAL A 71 -12.04 -6.70 1.19
CA VAL A 71 -12.10 -7.51 -0.03
C VAL A 71 -12.18 -6.61 -1.27
N GLY A 72 -11.59 -7.02 -2.35
CA GLY A 72 -11.61 -6.30 -3.62
C GLY A 72 -12.48 -6.96 -4.67
N VAL A 73 -13.39 -6.19 -5.29
CA VAL A 73 -14.15 -6.58 -6.48
C VAL A 73 -13.52 -5.94 -7.70
N ASN A 74 -13.03 -6.77 -8.63
CA ASN A 74 -12.29 -6.34 -9.80
C ASN A 74 -13.22 -5.87 -10.92
N THR A 75 -13.13 -4.60 -11.29
CA THR A 75 -13.83 -4.02 -12.44
C THR A 75 -12.87 -3.45 -13.48
N GLY A 76 -11.57 -3.76 -13.36
CA GLY A 76 -10.53 -3.30 -14.26
C GLY A 76 -9.60 -4.42 -14.72
N HIS A 77 -8.33 -4.09 -14.93
CA HIS A 77 -7.29 -5.08 -15.22
C HIS A 77 -6.99 -5.94 -13.98
N LEU A 78 -6.45 -7.14 -14.20
CA LEU A 78 -6.06 -8.04 -13.13
C LEU A 78 -5.12 -7.34 -12.14
N GLY A 79 -5.55 -7.28 -10.87
CA GLY A 79 -4.81 -6.71 -9.75
C GLY A 79 -4.36 -7.77 -8.76
N PHE A 80 -3.57 -7.38 -7.77
CA PHE A 80 -3.14 -8.26 -6.68
C PHE A 80 -4.10 -8.24 -5.48
N PHE A 81 -4.81 -7.12 -5.27
CA PHE A 81 -5.74 -6.96 -4.15
C PHE A 81 -7.17 -7.34 -4.49
N GLN A 82 -7.52 -7.33 -5.78
CA GLN A 82 -8.85 -7.64 -6.25
C GLN A 82 -8.99 -9.15 -6.49
N GLU A 83 -9.94 -9.77 -5.81
CA GLU A 83 -10.15 -11.23 -5.85
C GLU A 83 -11.43 -11.57 -6.62
N ILE A 84 -12.50 -10.81 -6.39
CA ILE A 84 -13.84 -11.15 -6.82
C ILE A 84 -14.12 -10.51 -8.18
N SER A 85 -14.55 -11.31 -9.17
CA SER A 85 -15.10 -10.74 -10.40
C SER A 85 -16.59 -10.38 -10.21
N PRO A 86 -17.14 -9.42 -10.97
CA PRO A 86 -18.57 -9.06 -10.86
C PRO A 86 -19.52 -10.24 -11.04
N GLU A 87 -19.13 -11.23 -11.84
CA GLU A 87 -19.90 -12.46 -12.10
C GLU A 87 -19.93 -13.39 -10.88
N ASN A 88 -18.91 -13.33 -10.02
CA ASN A 88 -18.73 -14.20 -8.87
C ASN A 88 -19.18 -13.58 -7.54
N ILE A 89 -19.89 -12.44 -7.58
CA ILE A 89 -20.34 -11.73 -6.36
C ILE A 89 -21.29 -12.61 -5.51
N ASP A 90 -22.19 -13.38 -6.12
CA ASP A 90 -23.11 -14.25 -5.37
C ASP A 90 -22.33 -15.36 -4.64
N ASP A 91 -21.41 -16.02 -5.33
CA ASP A 91 -20.53 -17.05 -4.75
C ASP A 91 -19.68 -16.47 -3.59
N PHE A 92 -19.17 -15.25 -3.76
CA PHE A 92 -18.46 -14.57 -2.67
C PHE A 92 -19.34 -14.33 -1.45
N ILE A 93 -20.57 -13.80 -1.65
CA ILE A 93 -21.50 -13.52 -0.53
C ILE A 93 -21.83 -14.82 0.21
N GLU A 94 -22.11 -15.91 -0.51
CA GLU A 94 -22.40 -17.22 0.09
C GLU A 94 -21.20 -17.75 0.89
N LYS A 95 -19.97 -17.65 0.36
CA LYS A 95 -18.74 -18.06 1.04
C LYS A 95 -18.42 -17.18 2.24
N TYR A 96 -18.66 -15.88 2.15
CA TYR A 96 -18.50 -14.95 3.27
C TYR A 96 -19.46 -15.29 4.42
N GLU A 97 -20.77 -15.50 4.12
CA GLU A 97 -21.78 -15.90 5.10
C GLU A 97 -21.48 -17.27 5.73
N ALA A 98 -20.89 -18.20 4.95
CA ALA A 98 -20.45 -19.51 5.44
C ALA A 98 -19.16 -19.47 6.26
N GLY A 99 -18.45 -18.33 6.29
CA GLY A 99 -17.18 -18.18 7.02
C GLY A 99 -16.01 -18.99 6.44
N VAL A 100 -16.05 -19.31 5.13
CA VAL A 100 -15.00 -20.12 4.45
C VAL A 100 -13.96 -19.27 3.74
N CYS A 101 -14.02 -17.94 3.84
CA CYS A 101 -12.96 -17.07 3.33
C CYS A 101 -11.69 -17.18 4.17
N VAL A 102 -10.53 -17.12 3.53
CA VAL A 102 -9.21 -17.12 4.17
C VAL A 102 -8.75 -15.69 4.36
N VAL A 103 -8.19 -15.37 5.52
CA VAL A 103 -7.60 -14.05 5.78
C VAL A 103 -6.12 -14.09 5.40
N GLN A 104 -5.70 -13.16 4.54
CA GLN A 104 -4.31 -12.89 4.25
C GLN A 104 -3.91 -11.59 4.93
N ASP A 105 -2.97 -11.67 5.85
CA ASP A 105 -2.41 -10.52 6.53
C ASP A 105 -1.33 -9.86 5.66
N LEU A 106 -1.46 -8.55 5.45
CA LEU A 106 -0.52 -7.73 4.70
C LEU A 106 0.07 -6.67 5.61
N GLU A 107 1.38 -6.73 5.80
CA GLU A 107 2.13 -5.73 6.58
C GLU A 107 2.13 -4.39 5.86
N THR A 108 2.07 -3.32 6.64
CA THR A 108 2.15 -1.96 6.11
C THR A 108 3.44 -1.27 6.57
N VAL A 109 3.86 -0.26 5.82
CA VAL A 109 5.03 0.57 6.11
C VAL A 109 4.59 1.98 6.51
N LYS A 110 5.32 2.61 7.44
CA LYS A 110 5.13 4.03 7.77
C LYS A 110 6.42 4.81 7.56
N ALA A 111 6.27 6.09 7.22
CA ALA A 111 7.33 7.07 7.27
C ALA A 111 7.02 8.12 8.34
N THR A 112 7.98 8.37 9.20
CA THR A 112 7.97 9.53 10.11
C THR A 112 8.90 10.59 9.54
N VAL A 113 8.34 11.73 9.16
CA VAL A 113 9.08 12.90 8.66
C VAL A 113 9.36 13.83 9.81
N ILE A 114 10.63 14.14 10.04
CA ILE A 114 11.12 15.08 11.06
C ILE A 114 11.59 16.33 10.34
N HIS A 115 11.04 17.50 10.69
CA HIS A 115 11.46 18.79 10.12
C HIS A 115 12.54 19.45 10.98
N GLN A 116 13.37 20.28 10.33
CA GLN A 116 14.37 21.12 11.03
C GLN A 116 13.68 22.18 11.90
N ASP A 117 12.55 22.68 11.42
CA ASP A 117 11.71 23.63 12.14
C ASP A 117 10.88 22.91 13.20
N GLU A 118 11.18 23.15 14.48
CA GLU A 118 10.47 22.56 15.61
C GLU A 118 8.96 22.86 15.61
N TYR A 119 8.53 23.98 14.99
CA TYR A 119 7.10 24.32 14.88
C TYR A 119 6.33 23.44 13.91
N ARG A 120 7.00 22.78 12.93
CA ARG A 120 6.37 21.84 12.00
C ARG A 120 6.13 20.46 12.61
N GLY A 121 6.84 20.14 13.70
CA GLY A 121 6.69 18.87 14.41
C GLY A 121 7.05 17.64 13.57
N GLN A 122 6.36 16.53 13.84
CA GLN A 122 6.50 15.28 13.10
C GLN A 122 5.22 14.97 12.31
N ALA A 123 5.38 14.49 11.08
CA ALA A 123 4.28 13.96 10.26
C ALA A 123 4.49 12.47 10.02
N VAL A 124 3.39 11.70 10.10
CA VAL A 124 3.43 10.24 9.89
C VAL A 124 2.56 9.88 8.70
N PHE A 125 3.12 9.10 7.77
CA PHE A 125 2.45 8.60 6.58
C PHE A 125 2.52 7.08 6.56
N THR A 126 1.38 6.42 6.28
CA THR A 126 1.29 4.96 6.19
C THR A 126 1.01 4.56 4.75
N ALA A 127 1.58 3.45 4.30
CA ALA A 127 1.37 2.88 2.98
C ALA A 127 1.28 1.35 3.04
N LEU A 128 0.56 0.74 2.10
CA LEU A 128 0.50 -0.71 1.94
C LEU A 128 1.63 -1.20 1.02
N ASN A 129 1.81 -0.54 -0.14
CA ASN A 129 2.81 -0.97 -1.11
C ASN A 129 4.20 -0.41 -0.79
N GLU A 130 4.36 0.90 -0.86
CA GLU A 130 5.67 1.53 -0.74
C GLU A 130 5.60 2.98 -0.29
N ILE A 131 6.72 3.43 0.25
CA ILE A 131 7.04 4.84 0.48
C ILE A 131 8.25 5.22 -0.37
N ILE A 132 8.14 6.36 -1.05
CA ILE A 132 9.20 6.92 -1.88
C ILE A 132 9.62 8.26 -1.31
N VAL A 133 10.92 8.48 -1.18
CA VAL A 133 11.51 9.79 -0.93
C VAL A 133 12.29 10.19 -2.18
N ARG A 134 11.90 11.29 -2.81
CA ARG A 134 12.53 11.73 -4.06
C ARG A 134 12.57 13.26 -4.20
N GLY A 135 13.35 13.72 -5.16
CA GLY A 135 13.36 15.14 -5.54
C GLY A 135 12.02 15.60 -6.09
N SER A 136 11.60 16.80 -5.72
CA SER A 136 10.52 17.47 -6.43
C SER A 136 11.04 17.90 -7.82
N ASN A 137 10.12 18.01 -8.80
CA ASN A 137 10.44 18.51 -10.14
C ASN A 137 11.56 17.72 -10.87
N SER A 138 11.66 16.40 -10.61
CA SER A 138 12.67 15.51 -11.26
C SER A 138 14.13 15.94 -11.04
N GLN A 139 14.42 16.55 -9.92
CA GLN A 139 15.80 16.91 -9.55
C GLN A 139 16.52 15.72 -8.92
N THR A 140 17.81 15.59 -9.22
CA THR A 140 18.69 14.65 -8.52
C THR A 140 18.81 15.05 -7.06
N VAL A 141 18.73 14.10 -6.16
CA VAL A 141 18.86 14.29 -4.72
C VAL A 141 20.12 13.63 -4.18
N HIS A 142 20.64 14.19 -3.09
CA HIS A 142 21.73 13.63 -2.31
C HIS A 142 21.22 13.29 -0.91
N LEU A 143 21.25 11.99 -0.59
CA LEU A 143 20.62 11.44 0.61
C LEU A 143 21.59 10.54 1.36
N ASP A 144 21.77 10.77 2.65
CA ASP A 144 22.46 9.83 3.53
C ASP A 144 21.50 8.70 3.89
N LEU A 145 21.83 7.47 3.50
CA LEU A 145 21.07 6.27 3.80
C LEU A 145 21.68 5.53 4.98
N SER A 146 20.87 5.22 5.99
CA SER A 146 21.23 4.35 7.10
C SER A 146 20.18 3.26 7.32
N ILE A 147 20.60 2.06 7.70
CA ILE A 147 19.77 0.89 7.93
C ILE A 147 20.11 0.28 9.29
N GLY A 148 19.11 0.10 10.17
CA GLY A 148 19.34 -0.47 11.50
C GLY A 148 20.35 0.31 12.34
N GLY A 149 20.47 1.63 12.14
CA GLY A 149 21.42 2.50 12.81
C GLY A 149 22.81 2.56 12.16
N ASN A 150 23.10 1.75 11.16
CA ASN A 150 24.37 1.77 10.43
C ASN A 150 24.28 2.66 9.21
N PHE A 151 25.23 3.57 9.03
CA PHE A 151 25.39 4.34 7.80
C PHE A 151 25.78 3.39 6.66
N ILE A 152 25.07 3.48 5.54
CA ILE A 152 25.29 2.61 4.38
C ILE A 152 25.98 3.36 3.25
N GLU A 153 25.38 4.48 2.79
CA GLU A 153 25.91 5.23 1.66
C GLU A 153 25.41 6.67 1.61
N LYS A 154 26.14 7.49 0.87
CA LYS A 154 25.66 8.74 0.33
C LYS A 154 25.05 8.47 -1.04
N PHE A 155 23.72 8.36 -1.08
CA PHE A 155 22.99 8.13 -2.31
C PHE A 155 22.92 9.39 -3.16
N SER A 156 23.08 9.22 -4.47
CA SER A 156 22.79 10.24 -5.47
C SER A 156 21.90 9.64 -6.57
N GLY A 157 20.82 10.28 -6.91
CA GLY A 157 19.86 9.79 -7.91
C GLY A 157 18.53 10.53 -7.84
N ASP A 158 17.47 9.95 -8.41
CA ASP A 158 16.15 10.55 -8.36
C ASP A 158 15.46 10.36 -7.01
N GLY A 159 15.84 9.31 -6.25
CA GLY A 159 15.26 9.01 -4.94
C GLY A 159 15.43 7.56 -4.50
N LEU A 160 14.82 7.24 -3.35
CA LEU A 160 14.80 5.91 -2.76
C LEU A 160 13.35 5.46 -2.57
N LEU A 161 13.06 4.23 -2.94
CA LEU A 161 11.78 3.56 -2.71
C LEU A 161 11.96 2.50 -1.62
N VAL A 162 11.04 2.46 -0.65
CA VAL A 162 10.99 1.41 0.38
C VAL A 162 9.66 0.69 0.27
N ALA A 163 9.69 -0.55 -0.23
CA ALA A 163 8.51 -1.38 -0.46
C ALA A 163 8.32 -2.42 0.64
N THR A 164 7.06 -2.74 0.92
CA THR A 164 6.65 -3.96 1.63
C THR A 164 6.70 -5.18 0.69
N SER A 165 6.47 -6.37 1.22
CA SER A 165 6.29 -7.56 0.38
C SER A 165 5.08 -7.44 -0.56
N ALA A 166 3.98 -6.84 -0.09
CA ALA A 166 2.80 -6.58 -0.94
C ALA A 166 3.14 -5.62 -2.09
N GLY A 167 3.93 -4.58 -1.82
CA GLY A 167 4.39 -3.59 -2.79
C GLY A 167 5.47 -4.11 -3.75
N SER A 168 6.02 -5.30 -3.52
CA SER A 168 7.07 -5.87 -4.38
C SER A 168 6.66 -6.00 -5.84
N THR A 169 5.37 -6.17 -6.11
CA THR A 169 4.77 -6.30 -7.45
C THR A 169 4.26 -4.97 -8.03
N ALA A 170 4.39 -3.86 -7.29
CA ALA A 170 3.98 -2.51 -7.70
C ALA A 170 5.14 -1.74 -8.34
N TYR A 171 5.34 -0.49 -7.98
CA TYR A 171 6.40 0.36 -8.57
C TYR A 171 7.81 -0.20 -8.33
N ASN A 172 8.01 -0.88 -7.20
CA ASN A 172 9.25 -1.61 -6.92
C ASN A 172 9.67 -2.55 -8.05
N TYR A 173 8.72 -3.32 -8.62
CA TYR A 173 8.99 -4.22 -9.74
C TYR A 173 9.45 -3.46 -10.99
N SER A 174 8.84 -2.33 -11.29
CA SER A 174 9.23 -1.49 -12.44
C SER A 174 10.65 -0.90 -12.31
N LEU A 175 11.16 -0.80 -11.09
CA LEU A 175 12.51 -0.35 -10.79
C LEU A 175 13.54 -1.49 -10.75
N GLY A 176 13.13 -2.73 -11.08
CA GLY A 176 14.00 -3.90 -11.03
C GLY A 176 14.14 -4.53 -9.65
N GLY A 177 13.27 -4.17 -8.70
CA GLY A 177 13.17 -4.84 -7.41
C GLY A 177 12.63 -6.27 -7.53
N ALA A 178 12.96 -7.12 -6.57
CA ALA A 178 12.54 -8.51 -6.54
C ALA A 178 11.06 -8.65 -6.18
N ILE A 179 10.37 -9.61 -6.78
CA ILE A 179 9.04 -10.04 -6.35
C ILE A 179 9.20 -10.86 -5.07
N ALA A 180 8.47 -10.49 -4.02
CA ALA A 180 8.43 -11.19 -2.75
C ALA A 180 7.04 -11.78 -2.49
N ASP A 181 6.99 -12.96 -1.89
CA ASP A 181 5.73 -13.53 -1.39
C ASP A 181 5.19 -12.62 -0.27
N PRO A 182 3.93 -12.18 -0.33
CA PRO A 182 3.38 -11.24 0.67
C PRO A 182 3.34 -11.77 2.10
N ARG A 183 3.56 -13.07 2.31
CA ARG A 183 3.69 -13.67 3.65
C ARG A 183 5.04 -13.39 4.33
N ILE A 184 6.02 -12.87 3.59
CA ILE A 184 7.33 -12.54 4.15
C ILE A 184 7.27 -11.14 4.76
N ASN A 185 7.56 -11.01 6.05
CA ASN A 185 7.70 -9.69 6.68
C ASN A 185 9.07 -9.10 6.36
N MET A 186 9.13 -8.24 5.35
CA MET A 186 10.35 -7.59 4.88
C MET A 186 10.09 -6.18 4.36
N LEU A 187 11.14 -5.39 4.33
CA LEU A 187 11.23 -4.16 3.56
C LEU A 187 12.27 -4.32 2.44
N GLN A 188 12.03 -3.68 1.31
CA GLN A 188 12.98 -3.65 0.20
C GLN A 188 13.29 -2.20 -0.15
N VAL A 189 14.56 -1.81 -0.04
CA VAL A 189 15.05 -0.48 -0.44
C VAL A 189 15.52 -0.57 -1.89
N THR A 190 14.87 0.16 -2.78
CA THR A 190 15.17 0.15 -4.21
C THR A 190 15.57 1.55 -4.67
N PRO A 191 16.76 1.74 -5.23
CA PRO A 191 17.22 3.02 -5.74
C PRO A 191 16.47 3.42 -7.02
N ILE A 192 16.19 4.71 -7.16
CA ILE A 192 15.58 5.28 -8.38
C ILE A 192 16.64 6.07 -9.13
N ALA A 193 17.01 5.60 -10.33
CA ALA A 193 18.01 6.23 -11.20
C ALA A 193 19.29 6.61 -10.48
N ALA A 194 19.88 5.65 -9.75
CA ALA A 194 21.13 5.86 -9.00
C ALA A 194 22.26 6.37 -9.92
N VAL A 195 22.93 7.44 -9.51
CA VAL A 195 24.07 8.01 -10.22
C VAL A 195 25.35 7.47 -9.58
N ASN A 196 26.19 6.83 -10.40
CA ASN A 196 27.53 6.40 -10.00
C ASN A 196 28.59 7.27 -10.69
N SER A 197 29.45 7.88 -9.90
CA SER A 197 30.55 8.73 -10.34
C SER A 197 31.78 8.50 -9.46
N THR A 198 32.83 9.25 -9.67
CA THR A 198 34.03 9.23 -8.78
C THR A 198 33.70 9.73 -7.37
N ALA A 199 32.70 10.62 -7.22
CA ALA A 199 32.29 11.21 -5.95
C ALA A 199 31.21 10.42 -5.22
N TYR A 200 30.35 9.72 -5.98
CA TYR A 200 29.21 8.98 -5.43
C TYR A 200 29.22 7.53 -5.91
N ARG A 201 29.12 6.59 -4.98
CA ARG A 201 28.98 5.17 -5.26
C ARG A 201 27.72 4.69 -4.58
N SER A 202 26.64 4.56 -5.37
CA SER A 202 25.34 4.12 -4.87
C SER A 202 25.05 2.68 -5.30
N PHE A 203 24.33 1.96 -4.45
CA PHE A 203 23.76 0.68 -4.84
C PHE A 203 22.88 0.83 -6.07
N THR A 204 23.02 -0.09 -7.00
CA THR A 204 22.18 -0.18 -8.20
C THR A 204 21.17 -1.32 -8.12
N SER A 205 21.30 -2.17 -7.10
CA SER A 205 20.41 -3.29 -6.81
C SER A 205 19.62 -3.01 -5.56
N SER A 206 18.41 -3.59 -5.47
CA SER A 206 17.60 -3.49 -4.27
C SER A 206 18.20 -4.21 -3.09
N LEU A 207 18.04 -3.65 -1.90
CA LEU A 207 18.44 -4.23 -0.61
C LEU A 207 17.23 -4.81 0.08
N MET A 208 17.24 -6.09 0.45
CA MET A 208 16.19 -6.76 1.21
C MET A 208 16.54 -6.78 2.69
N LEU A 209 15.59 -6.37 3.54
CA LEU A 209 15.76 -6.16 4.97
C LEU A 209 14.65 -6.86 5.74
N PRO A 210 14.92 -7.38 6.96
CA PRO A 210 13.85 -7.69 7.89
C PRO A 210 12.93 -6.47 8.11
N GLY A 211 11.62 -6.66 8.16
CA GLY A 211 10.65 -5.57 8.36
C GLY A 211 10.86 -4.76 9.64
N SER A 212 11.57 -5.34 10.62
CA SER A 212 11.91 -4.69 11.89
C SER A 212 13.07 -3.69 11.83
N LEU A 213 13.85 -3.67 10.73
CA LEU A 213 14.99 -2.75 10.60
C LEU A 213 14.53 -1.40 10.04
N PRO A 214 14.71 -0.29 10.80
CA PRO A 214 14.37 1.03 10.31
C PRO A 214 15.34 1.50 9.23
N VAL A 215 14.79 2.09 8.18
CA VAL A 215 15.54 2.80 7.13
C VAL A 215 15.47 4.29 7.44
N ARG A 216 16.63 4.95 7.54
CA ARG A 216 16.74 6.38 7.80
C ARG A 216 17.33 7.07 6.59
N ILE A 217 16.66 8.13 6.15
CA ILE A 217 17.05 8.93 5.00
C ILE A 217 17.21 10.37 5.48
N ARG A 218 18.40 10.94 5.31
CA ARG A 218 18.68 12.34 5.62
C ARG A 218 19.14 13.07 4.37
N PRO A 219 18.53 14.20 4.02
CA PRO A 219 19.06 15.03 2.96
C PRO A 219 20.41 15.61 3.35
N GLU A 220 21.42 15.59 2.44
CA GLU A 220 22.75 16.15 2.69
C GLU A 220 22.72 17.68 2.85
N ALA A 221 21.76 18.33 2.19
CA ALA A 221 21.52 19.77 2.31
C ALA A 221 20.02 20.04 2.15
N GLU A 222 19.57 21.27 2.43
CA GLU A 222 18.21 21.66 2.14
C GLU A 222 17.92 21.55 0.64
N GLN A 223 16.99 20.69 0.28
CA GLN A 223 16.57 20.44 -1.10
C GLN A 223 15.08 20.16 -1.15
N PRO A 224 14.41 20.52 -2.27
CA PRO A 224 12.98 20.24 -2.43
C PRO A 224 12.73 18.73 -2.52
N LEU A 225 12.05 18.17 -1.52
CA LEU A 225 11.74 16.75 -1.43
C LEU A 225 10.24 16.50 -1.38
N VAL A 226 9.85 15.37 -1.94
CA VAL A 226 8.51 14.83 -1.81
C VAL A 226 8.56 13.41 -1.27
N LEU A 227 7.58 13.10 -0.43
CA LEU A 227 7.24 11.76 -0.01
C LEU A 227 6.02 11.27 -0.78
N ILE A 228 6.05 10.05 -1.29
CA ILE A 228 4.92 9.45 -1.98
C ILE A 228 4.63 8.12 -1.31
N GLY A 229 3.42 7.96 -0.74
CA GLY A 229 2.94 6.70 -0.16
C GLY A 229 1.75 6.17 -0.97
N ASP A 230 1.85 4.99 -1.55
CA ASP A 230 0.81 4.38 -2.40
C ASP A 230 0.27 5.37 -3.46
N GLY A 231 1.15 6.18 -4.07
CA GLY A 231 0.81 7.19 -5.07
C GLY A 231 0.35 8.54 -4.49
N ASN A 232 0.09 8.69 -3.19
CA ASN A 232 -0.28 9.96 -2.56
C ASN A 232 0.98 10.80 -2.29
N LYS A 233 1.05 11.98 -2.91
CA LYS A 233 2.21 12.87 -2.84
C LYS A 233 2.08 13.90 -1.72
N HIS A 234 3.16 14.05 -0.94
CA HIS A 234 3.28 15.03 0.14
C HIS A 234 4.58 15.82 0.01
N ASP A 235 4.51 17.12 0.16
CA ASP A 235 5.71 17.98 0.24
C ASP A 235 6.36 17.81 1.60
N ILE A 236 7.63 17.43 1.60
CA ILE A 236 8.45 17.26 2.79
C ILE A 236 9.70 18.16 2.74
N THR A 237 9.65 19.22 1.96
CA THR A 237 10.75 20.21 1.90
C THR A 237 11.06 20.77 3.29
N GLY A 238 12.36 20.80 3.64
CA GLY A 238 12.82 21.17 4.99
C GLY A 238 12.80 20.02 6.00
N ALA A 239 12.57 18.77 5.55
CA ALA A 239 12.78 17.61 6.39
C ALA A 239 14.26 17.43 6.72
N SER A 240 14.56 17.20 8.00
CA SER A 240 15.93 16.84 8.46
C SER A 240 16.17 15.34 8.39
N GLU A 241 15.11 14.55 8.56
CA GLU A 241 15.18 13.09 8.52
C GLU A 241 13.81 12.50 8.14
N VAL A 242 13.84 11.40 7.39
CA VAL A 242 12.69 10.52 7.16
C VAL A 242 13.05 9.13 7.69
N ILE A 243 12.25 8.62 8.62
CA ILE A 243 12.41 7.28 9.20
C ILE A 243 11.31 6.40 8.63
N ILE A 244 11.70 5.33 7.93
CA ILE A 244 10.77 4.38 7.30
C ILE A 244 10.94 3.02 7.98
N GLU A 245 9.84 2.46 8.47
CA GLU A 245 9.82 1.20 9.21
C GLU A 245 8.45 0.52 9.09
N SER A 246 8.32 -0.75 9.53
CA SER A 246 7.01 -1.38 9.68
C SER A 246 6.09 -0.48 10.51
N SER A 247 4.86 -0.31 10.07
CA SER A 247 3.90 0.55 10.79
C SER A 247 3.35 -0.11 12.03
N GLY A 248 3.45 -1.44 12.13
CA GLY A 248 2.76 -2.26 13.12
C GLY A 248 1.25 -2.45 12.83
N LYS A 249 0.73 -1.86 11.74
CA LYS A 249 -0.65 -2.10 11.27
C LYS A 249 -0.64 -3.18 10.21
N VAL A 250 -1.64 -4.06 10.27
CA VAL A 250 -1.85 -5.16 9.33
C VAL A 250 -3.17 -4.96 8.61
N ILE A 251 -3.20 -5.20 7.33
CA ILE A 251 -4.42 -5.21 6.52
C ILE A 251 -4.88 -6.65 6.34
N HIS A 252 -6.08 -6.94 6.82
CA HIS A 252 -6.73 -8.25 6.72
C HIS A 252 -7.47 -8.36 5.39
N LEU A 253 -6.83 -8.96 4.39
CA LEU A 253 -7.41 -9.12 3.06
C LEU A 253 -8.10 -10.48 2.94
N LEU A 254 -9.43 -10.49 2.74
CA LEU A 254 -10.17 -11.71 2.51
C LEU A 254 -9.83 -12.29 1.13
N ARG A 255 -9.56 -13.59 1.12
CA ARG A 255 -9.26 -14.40 -0.05
C ARG A 255 -10.23 -15.56 -0.16
N LEU A 256 -10.47 -16.01 -1.37
CA LEU A 256 -11.12 -17.30 -1.61
C LEU A 256 -10.12 -18.44 -1.37
N GLU A 257 -10.61 -19.63 -1.04
CA GLU A 257 -9.76 -20.78 -0.70
C GLU A 257 -8.74 -21.18 -1.78
N ASP A 258 -9.06 -20.94 -3.05
CA ASP A 258 -8.22 -21.28 -4.20
C ASP A 258 -7.24 -20.17 -4.60
N TYR A 259 -7.16 -19.08 -3.80
CA TYR A 259 -6.24 -17.99 -4.04
C TYR A 259 -4.79 -18.46 -4.08
N SER A 260 -4.05 -18.03 -5.09
CA SER A 260 -2.62 -18.28 -5.21
C SER A 260 -1.89 -17.05 -5.75
N PHE A 261 -1.03 -16.47 -4.91
CA PHE A 261 -0.19 -15.33 -5.29
C PHE A 261 0.64 -15.63 -6.54
N TRP A 262 1.30 -16.79 -6.59
CA TRP A 262 2.17 -17.14 -7.71
C TRP A 262 1.41 -17.42 -9.02
N LYS A 263 0.17 -17.90 -8.95
CA LYS A 263 -0.70 -17.95 -10.14
C LYS A 263 -1.00 -16.53 -10.65
N LYS A 264 -1.31 -15.57 -9.76
CA LYS A 264 -1.52 -14.17 -10.14
C LYS A 264 -0.27 -13.54 -10.74
N VAL A 265 0.91 -13.75 -10.14
CA VAL A 265 2.20 -13.29 -10.68
C VAL A 265 2.40 -13.79 -12.11
N LYS A 266 2.22 -15.10 -12.34
CA LYS A 266 2.32 -15.70 -13.68
C LYS A 266 1.36 -15.02 -14.67
N THR A 267 0.09 -14.89 -14.32
CA THR A 267 -0.93 -14.36 -15.23
C THR A 267 -0.74 -12.87 -15.53
N LYS A 268 -0.16 -12.11 -14.58
CA LYS A 268 0.00 -10.65 -14.72
C LYS A 268 1.27 -10.26 -15.46
N PHE A 269 2.35 -11.03 -15.34
CA PHE A 269 3.66 -10.66 -15.84
C PHE A 269 4.19 -11.54 -16.98
N LEU A 270 3.59 -12.70 -17.21
CA LEU A 270 3.95 -13.65 -18.26
C LEU A 270 2.75 -13.96 -19.17
#